data_693f076886ae995ce3d09f963c6c3eb3
#
_entry.id   693f076886ae995ce3d09f963c6c3eb3
#
_cell.length_a   1.000
_cell.length_b   1.000
_cell.length_c   1.000
_cell.angle_alpha   90.00
_cell.angle_beta   90.00
_cell.angle_gamma   90.00
#
_symmetry.space_group_name_H-M   'P 1'
#
loop_
_entity.id
_entity.type
_entity.pdbx_description
1 polymer ?
#
loop_
_entity_poly.entity_id
_entity_poly.type
_entity_poly.pdbx_seq_one_letter_code
_entity_poly.pdbx_strand_id
1 'polypeptide(L)'
;GIVSPPLLLTAIPFDMGDIIISLGIIGPLAAIVAILFMRLVLFTGTIPAKINIKNWQAPIIAGFACGICGMIFSEVLGLGTDVLMSVITTQLLFGYLFALLLGKLILTSICIGFGFFGGLFSPALFLGGVLGAIIFQLPVTAANPDLLSVLAVSGMAAVSSSVIGAPLTAIILVLELTGSYEYAIA
;
A
#
# COMPACT_ATOMS: atom_id res chain seq x y z
N GLY A 1 -5.90 -19.11 -20.27
CA GLY A 1 -6.08 -18.34 -19.05
C GLY A 1 -5.75 -19.20 -17.86
N ILE A 2 -4.56 -19.00 -17.27
CA ILE A 2 -4.22 -19.61 -15.98
C ILE A 2 -4.81 -18.66 -14.93
N VAL A 3 -5.97 -19.03 -14.42
CA VAL A 3 -6.49 -18.43 -13.20
C VAL A 3 -5.55 -18.91 -12.10
N SER A 4 -4.71 -18.02 -11.59
CA SER A 4 -3.96 -18.27 -10.36
C SER A 4 -4.96 -18.73 -9.29
N PRO A 5 -4.71 -19.82 -8.56
CA PRO A 5 -5.63 -20.25 -7.52
C PRO A 5 -5.78 -19.11 -6.50
N PRO A 6 -7.00 -18.88 -5.98
CA PRO A 6 -7.17 -17.95 -4.89
C PRO A 6 -6.21 -18.36 -3.77
N LEU A 7 -5.59 -17.39 -3.10
CA LEU A 7 -4.74 -17.64 -1.93
C LEU A 7 -5.57 -18.47 -0.95
N LEU A 8 -5.39 -19.81 -1.01
CA LEU A 8 -5.97 -20.73 -0.02
C LEU A 8 -5.19 -20.52 1.28
N LEU A 9 -5.54 -19.47 1.99
CA LEU A 9 -5.14 -19.28 3.37
C LEU A 9 -5.92 -20.32 4.18
N THR A 10 -5.26 -21.43 4.49
CA THR A 10 -5.81 -22.46 5.36
C THR A 10 -6.27 -21.83 6.67
N ALA A 11 -7.44 -22.21 7.14
CA ALA A 11 -7.96 -21.80 8.44
C ALA A 11 -6.97 -22.24 9.53
N ILE A 12 -6.13 -21.32 9.99
CA ILE A 12 -5.12 -21.58 11.01
C ILE A 12 -5.71 -21.13 12.33
N PRO A 13 -5.53 -21.89 13.42
CA PRO A 13 -5.96 -21.46 14.75
C PRO A 13 -5.06 -20.31 15.22
N PHE A 14 -5.48 -19.09 14.91
CA PHE A 14 -4.86 -17.89 15.46
C PHE A 14 -5.24 -17.70 16.91
N ASP A 15 -4.29 -17.29 17.75
CA ASP A 15 -4.62 -16.73 19.03
C ASP A 15 -5.33 -15.40 18.79
N MET A 16 -6.62 -15.33 19.16
CA MET A 16 -7.45 -14.13 18.96
C MET A 16 -6.83 -12.87 19.58
N GLY A 17 -6.02 -13.04 20.62
CA GLY A 17 -5.30 -11.94 21.28
C GLY A 17 -4.29 -11.25 20.36
N ASP A 18 -3.48 -12.03 19.64
CA ASP A 18 -2.44 -11.51 18.74
C ASP A 18 -3.03 -10.76 17.54
N ILE A 19 -4.16 -11.24 17.03
CA ILE A 19 -4.88 -10.58 15.93
C ILE A 19 -5.43 -9.23 16.38
N ILE A 20 -6.12 -9.18 17.52
CA ILE A 20 -6.74 -7.94 18.02
C ILE A 20 -5.68 -6.88 18.30
N ILE A 21 -4.56 -7.25 18.90
CA ILE A 21 -3.45 -6.32 19.17
C ILE A 21 -2.86 -5.80 17.84
N SER A 22 -2.63 -6.69 16.88
CA SER A 22 -2.06 -6.35 15.59
C SER A 22 -2.97 -5.43 14.79
N LEU A 23 -4.27 -5.70 14.76
CA LEU A 23 -5.27 -4.85 14.10
C LEU A 23 -5.41 -3.49 14.80
N GLY A 24 -5.32 -3.46 16.13
CA GLY A 24 -5.29 -2.22 16.90
C GLY A 24 -4.11 -1.31 16.58
N ILE A 25 -2.98 -1.88 16.13
CA ILE A 25 -1.79 -1.12 15.69
C ILE A 25 -1.93 -0.66 14.23
N ILE A 26 -2.48 -1.52 13.35
CA ILE A 26 -2.63 -1.21 11.92
C ILE A 26 -3.54 0.02 11.71
N GLY A 27 -4.66 0.12 12.39
CA GLY A 27 -5.63 1.20 12.20
C GLY A 27 -5.02 2.60 12.32
N PRO A 28 -4.41 2.97 13.45
CA PRO A 28 -3.77 4.27 13.60
C PRO A 28 -2.62 4.52 12.63
N LEU A 29 -1.78 3.52 12.34
CA LEU A 29 -0.67 3.66 11.40
C LEU A 29 -1.15 3.81 9.96
N ALA A 30 -2.19 3.07 9.56
CA ALA A 30 -2.82 3.23 8.25
C ALA A 30 -3.41 4.63 8.08
N ALA A 31 -4.06 5.16 9.11
CA ALA A 31 -4.57 6.52 9.10
C ALA A 31 -3.44 7.56 8.94
N ILE A 32 -2.32 7.40 9.62
CA ILE A 32 -1.16 8.29 9.49
C ILE A 32 -0.61 8.24 8.05
N VAL A 33 -0.42 7.04 7.48
CA VAL A 33 0.07 6.86 6.10
C VAL A 33 -0.91 7.47 5.10
N ALA A 34 -2.22 7.26 5.28
CA ALA A 34 -3.25 7.82 4.41
C ALA A 34 -3.26 9.36 4.47
N ILE A 35 -3.20 9.96 5.66
CA ILE A 35 -3.12 11.41 5.85
C ILE A 35 -1.86 11.98 5.19
N LEU A 36 -0.71 11.32 5.41
CA LEU A 36 0.56 11.75 4.83
C LEU A 36 0.51 11.69 3.31
N PHE A 37 -0.02 10.59 2.74
CA PHE A 37 -0.19 10.41 1.31
C PHE A 37 -1.06 11.50 0.70
N MET A 38 -2.25 11.73 1.26
CA MET A 38 -3.17 12.75 0.76
C MET A 38 -2.58 14.15 0.88
N ARG A 39 -1.93 14.48 1.98
CA ARG A 39 -1.24 15.77 2.15
C ARG A 39 -0.12 15.98 1.15
N LEU A 40 0.68 14.94 0.88
CA LEU A 40 1.74 15.01 -0.12
C LEU A 40 1.19 15.21 -1.53
N VAL A 41 0.11 14.52 -1.90
CA VAL A 41 -0.55 14.71 -3.20
C VAL A 41 -1.05 16.15 -3.35
N LEU A 42 -1.71 16.69 -2.34
CA LEU A 42 -2.18 18.07 -2.35
C LEU A 42 -1.02 19.07 -2.39
N PHE A 43 0.02 18.85 -1.60
CA PHE A 43 1.19 19.71 -1.57
C PHE A 43 1.93 19.72 -2.91
N THR A 44 2.20 18.56 -3.51
CA THR A 44 2.86 18.45 -4.82
C THR A 44 2.03 19.11 -5.92
N GLY A 45 0.70 19.06 -5.84
CA GLY A 45 -0.19 19.75 -6.78
C GLY A 45 -0.08 21.28 -6.74
N THR A 46 0.41 21.87 -5.64
CA THR A 46 0.64 23.34 -5.57
C THR A 46 1.98 23.77 -6.16
N ILE A 47 2.93 22.83 -6.33
CA ILE A 47 4.30 23.17 -6.75
C ILE A 47 4.36 23.76 -8.16
N PRO A 48 3.72 23.17 -9.20
CA PRO A 48 3.81 23.70 -10.57
C PRO A 48 3.35 25.16 -10.66
N ALA A 49 2.28 25.53 -9.94
CA ALA A 49 1.78 26.89 -9.90
C ALA A 49 2.75 27.86 -9.20
N LYS A 50 3.41 27.43 -8.12
CA LYS A 50 4.38 28.27 -7.38
C LYS A 50 5.65 28.54 -8.16
N ILE A 51 6.07 27.62 -9.04
CA ILE A 51 7.31 27.75 -9.85
C ILE A 51 7.00 28.30 -11.24
N ASN A 52 5.77 28.73 -11.51
CA ASN A 52 5.31 29.22 -12.82
C ASN A 52 5.56 28.24 -13.98
N ILE A 53 5.47 26.94 -13.73
CA ILE A 53 5.54 25.91 -14.75
C ILE A 53 4.21 25.90 -15.51
N LYS A 54 4.28 25.87 -16.84
CA LYS A 54 3.10 25.76 -17.68
C LYS A 54 2.44 24.40 -17.51
N ASN A 55 1.11 24.34 -17.55
CA ASN A 55 0.32 23.11 -17.29
C ASN A 55 0.76 21.91 -18.14
N TRP A 56 1.26 22.13 -19.37
CA TRP A 56 1.74 21.06 -20.24
C TRP A 56 3.16 20.57 -19.91
N GLN A 57 3.97 21.38 -19.20
CA GLN A 57 5.34 21.02 -18.80
C GLN A 57 5.37 20.18 -17.52
N ALA A 58 4.40 20.36 -16.64
CA ALA A 58 4.35 19.67 -15.37
C ALA A 58 4.33 18.13 -15.53
N PRO A 59 3.49 17.52 -16.39
CA PRO A 59 3.52 16.09 -16.62
C PRO A 59 4.85 15.59 -17.21
N ILE A 60 5.52 16.39 -18.05
CA ILE A 60 6.82 16.01 -18.63
C ILE A 60 7.86 15.87 -17.51
N ILE A 61 7.91 16.83 -16.58
CA ILE A 61 8.84 16.79 -15.45
C ILE A 61 8.55 15.58 -14.55
N ALA A 62 7.28 15.30 -14.27
CA ALA A 62 6.89 14.12 -13.51
C ALA A 62 7.27 12.81 -14.24
N GLY A 63 7.12 12.76 -15.56
CA GLY A 63 7.55 11.63 -16.39
C GLY A 63 9.05 11.37 -16.30
N PHE A 64 9.86 12.42 -16.35
CA PHE A 64 11.31 12.32 -16.15
C PHE A 64 11.65 11.83 -14.74
N ALA A 65 11.01 12.38 -13.70
CA ALA A 65 11.21 11.94 -12.32
C ALA A 65 10.83 10.46 -12.15
N CYS A 66 9.71 10.05 -12.75
CA CYS A 66 9.25 8.67 -12.73
C CYS A 66 10.25 7.74 -13.46
N GLY A 67 10.76 8.15 -14.62
CA GLY A 67 11.75 7.40 -15.37
C GLY A 67 13.07 7.20 -14.62
N ILE A 68 13.59 8.26 -14.00
CA ILE A 68 14.82 8.18 -13.20
C ILE A 68 14.62 7.29 -11.97
N CYS A 69 13.52 7.49 -11.23
CA CYS A 69 13.19 6.62 -10.10
C CYS A 69 13.01 5.16 -10.53
N GLY A 70 12.40 4.92 -11.68
CA GLY A 70 12.22 3.57 -12.21
C GLY A 70 13.50 2.85 -12.61
N MET A 71 14.54 3.57 -13.00
CA MET A 71 15.85 2.97 -13.25
C MET A 71 16.55 2.51 -11.97
N ILE A 72 16.25 3.15 -10.83
CA ILE A 72 16.86 2.84 -9.54
C ILE A 72 15.99 1.83 -8.76
N PHE A 73 14.66 2.02 -8.81
CA PHE A 73 13.66 1.22 -8.09
C PHE A 73 12.50 0.86 -9.02
N SER A 74 12.70 -0.16 -9.86
CA SER A 74 11.67 -0.64 -10.80
C SER A 74 10.38 -1.10 -10.08
N GLU A 75 10.51 -1.60 -8.87
CA GLU A 75 9.42 -2.13 -8.05
C GLU A 75 8.41 -1.07 -7.60
N VAL A 76 8.83 0.20 -7.56
CA VAL A 76 7.95 1.32 -7.20
C VAL A 76 7.06 1.73 -8.38
N LEU A 77 7.44 1.35 -9.61
CA LEU A 77 6.68 1.64 -10.82
C LEU A 77 5.43 0.76 -10.96
N GLY A 78 4.47 1.24 -11.73
CA GLY A 78 3.27 0.50 -12.09
C GLY A 78 2.36 0.18 -10.91
N LEU A 79 1.59 -0.89 -11.03
CA LEU A 79 0.68 -1.36 -9.99
C LEU A 79 1.41 -1.97 -8.80
N GLY A 80 2.61 -2.54 -9.02
CA GLY A 80 3.40 -3.20 -7.99
C GLY A 80 2.80 -4.53 -7.50
N THR A 81 1.99 -5.19 -8.31
CA THR A 81 1.34 -6.47 -7.97
C THR A 81 2.33 -7.58 -7.65
N ASP A 82 3.43 -7.66 -8.40
CA ASP A 82 4.46 -8.68 -8.20
C ASP A 82 5.19 -8.48 -6.87
N VAL A 83 5.49 -7.19 -6.55
CA VAL A 83 6.08 -6.82 -5.26
C VAL A 83 5.10 -7.09 -4.12
N LEU A 84 3.82 -6.77 -4.32
CA LEU A 84 2.78 -7.00 -3.33
C LEU A 84 2.63 -8.50 -3.03
N MET A 85 2.66 -9.35 -4.07
CA MET A 85 2.67 -10.81 -3.89
C MET A 85 3.91 -11.27 -3.12
N SER A 86 5.09 -10.73 -3.43
CA SER A 86 6.32 -11.02 -2.69
C SER A 86 6.23 -10.57 -1.23
N VAL A 87 5.65 -9.41 -0.97
CA VAL A 87 5.42 -8.87 0.38
C VAL A 87 4.50 -9.76 1.22
N ILE A 88 3.48 -10.36 0.60
CA ILE A 88 2.52 -11.23 1.29
C ILE A 88 3.11 -12.62 1.55
N THR A 89 3.98 -13.11 0.67
CA THR A 89 4.48 -14.51 0.70
C THR A 89 5.86 -14.65 1.33
N THR A 90 6.67 -13.59 1.34
CA THR A 90 8.06 -13.64 1.79
C THR A 90 8.40 -12.53 2.78
N GLN A 91 9.23 -12.87 3.77
CA GLN A 91 9.76 -11.87 4.70
C GLN A 91 10.86 -11.07 4.00
N LEU A 92 10.54 -9.85 3.61
CA LEU A 92 11.50 -8.92 3.02
C LEU A 92 12.18 -8.10 4.13
N LEU A 93 13.39 -7.63 3.87
CA LEU A 93 14.15 -6.83 4.83
C LEU A 93 13.41 -5.54 5.20
N PHE A 94 13.38 -5.18 6.49
CA PHE A 94 12.70 -3.97 7.00
C PHE A 94 13.10 -2.69 6.23
N GLY A 95 14.41 -2.50 6.02
CA GLY A 95 14.91 -1.33 5.29
C GLY A 95 14.42 -1.25 3.84
N TYR A 96 14.25 -2.41 3.18
CA TYR A 96 13.72 -2.49 1.83
C TYR A 96 12.23 -2.15 1.79
N LEU A 97 11.44 -2.68 2.73
CA LEU A 97 10.01 -2.36 2.84
C LEU A 97 9.79 -0.87 3.10
N PHE A 98 10.60 -0.28 3.97
CA PHE A 98 10.52 1.14 4.28
C PHE A 98 10.90 2.02 3.06
N ALA A 99 11.92 1.61 2.30
CA ALA A 99 12.31 2.28 1.05
C ALA A 99 11.19 2.18 -0.01
N LEU A 100 10.53 1.02 -0.15
CA LEU A 100 9.39 0.83 -1.04
C LEU A 100 8.21 1.73 -0.64
N LEU A 101 7.88 1.80 0.65
CA LEU A 101 6.80 2.63 1.18
C LEU A 101 7.05 4.11 0.87
N LEU A 102 8.23 4.62 1.20
CA LEU A 102 8.58 6.02 0.94
C LEU A 102 8.69 6.31 -0.55
N GLY A 103 9.33 5.45 -1.31
CA GLY A 103 9.48 5.58 -2.76
C GLY A 103 8.13 5.67 -3.47
N LYS A 104 7.22 4.75 -3.17
CA LYS A 104 5.86 4.75 -3.73
C LYS A 104 5.08 5.99 -3.33
N LEU A 105 5.13 6.35 -2.06
CA LEU A 105 4.42 7.50 -1.51
C LEU A 105 4.87 8.81 -2.17
N ILE A 106 6.18 9.03 -2.31
CA ILE A 106 6.74 10.25 -2.92
C ILE A 106 6.47 10.26 -4.42
N LEU A 107 6.81 9.18 -5.13
CA LEU A 107 6.70 9.12 -6.58
C LEU A 107 5.25 9.29 -7.05
N THR A 108 4.32 8.58 -6.41
CA THR A 108 2.90 8.69 -6.75
C THR A 108 2.36 10.08 -6.47
N SER A 109 2.77 10.70 -5.35
CA SER A 109 2.35 12.07 -5.01
C SER A 109 2.86 13.08 -6.02
N ILE A 110 4.10 12.94 -6.50
CA ILE A 110 4.67 13.79 -7.56
C ILE A 110 3.89 13.58 -8.86
N CYS A 111 3.70 12.33 -9.30
CA CYS A 111 3.01 12.04 -10.55
C CYS A 111 1.61 12.66 -10.56
N ILE A 112 0.81 12.41 -9.54
CA ILE A 112 -0.57 12.93 -9.46
C ILE A 112 -0.57 14.45 -9.31
N GLY A 113 0.27 14.99 -8.42
CA GLY A 113 0.35 16.43 -8.17
C GLY A 113 0.79 17.24 -9.41
N PHE A 114 1.59 16.66 -10.28
CA PHE A 114 2.03 17.28 -11.53
C PHE A 114 1.09 17.00 -12.72
N GLY A 115 -0.08 16.40 -12.49
CA GLY A 115 -1.14 16.29 -13.48
C GLY A 115 -1.16 14.97 -14.27
N PHE A 116 -0.50 13.92 -13.81
CA PHE A 116 -0.75 12.59 -14.36
C PHE A 116 -2.14 12.12 -13.96
N PHE A 117 -2.90 11.68 -14.95
CA PHE A 117 -4.16 10.99 -14.70
C PHE A 117 -3.87 9.58 -14.18
N GLY A 118 -4.14 9.35 -12.90
CA GLY A 118 -3.96 8.05 -12.26
C GLY A 118 -4.93 7.85 -11.10
N GLY A 119 -5.21 6.58 -10.77
CA GLY A 119 -6.03 6.22 -9.61
C GLY A 119 -5.20 6.27 -8.32
N LEU A 120 -5.80 6.75 -7.24
CA LEU A 120 -5.22 6.69 -5.88
C LEU A 120 -5.35 5.30 -5.25
N PHE A 121 -6.23 4.45 -5.80
CA PHE A 121 -6.57 3.16 -5.25
C PHE A 121 -5.39 2.18 -5.23
N SER A 122 -4.76 1.94 -6.39
CA SER A 122 -3.64 0.99 -6.49
C SER A 122 -2.43 1.40 -5.62
N PRO A 123 -1.99 2.67 -5.60
CA PRO A 123 -0.95 3.09 -4.66
C PRO A 123 -1.34 2.93 -3.19
N ALA A 124 -2.61 3.17 -2.85
CA ALA A 124 -3.09 3.00 -1.49
C ALA A 124 -3.05 1.53 -1.04
N LEU A 125 -3.45 0.59 -1.92
CA LEU A 125 -3.30 -0.85 -1.67
C LEU A 125 -1.84 -1.23 -1.45
N PHE A 126 -0.94 -0.76 -2.32
CA PHE A 126 0.49 -1.04 -2.18
C PHE A 126 1.05 -0.53 -0.86
N LEU A 127 0.77 0.74 -0.51
CA LEU A 127 1.21 1.35 0.74
C LEU A 127 0.69 0.57 1.96
N GLY A 128 -0.57 0.13 1.90
CA GLY A 128 -1.19 -0.66 2.96
C GLY A 128 -0.55 -2.04 3.13
N GLY A 129 -0.32 -2.77 2.03
CA GLY A 129 0.31 -4.07 2.07
C GLY A 129 1.74 -4.02 2.62
N VAL A 130 2.53 -3.05 2.14
CA VAL A 130 3.89 -2.83 2.65
C VAL A 130 3.89 -2.40 4.11
N LEU A 131 2.93 -1.55 4.53
CA LEU A 131 2.76 -1.17 5.94
C LEU A 131 2.47 -2.39 6.82
N GLY A 132 1.56 -3.27 6.40
CA GLY A 132 1.25 -4.51 7.11
C GLY A 132 2.48 -5.40 7.29
N ALA A 133 3.31 -5.54 6.25
CA ALA A 133 4.55 -6.29 6.33
C ALA A 133 5.62 -5.64 7.24
N ILE A 134 5.65 -4.31 7.30
CA ILE A 134 6.50 -3.58 8.25
C ILE A 134 6.06 -3.87 9.69
N ILE A 135 4.75 -3.84 9.95
CA ILE A 135 4.20 -4.13 11.28
C ILE A 135 4.48 -5.57 11.69
N PHE A 136 4.42 -6.52 10.75
CA PHE A 136 4.77 -7.92 11.00
C PHE A 136 6.20 -8.08 11.56
N GLN A 137 7.15 -7.23 11.19
CA GLN A 137 8.52 -7.31 11.70
C GLN A 137 8.71 -6.71 13.10
N LEU A 138 7.66 -6.15 13.70
CA LEU A 138 7.73 -5.72 15.09
C LEU A 138 7.77 -6.94 16.02
N PRO A 139 8.53 -6.89 17.13
CA PRO A 139 8.71 -8.05 18.00
C PRO A 139 7.43 -8.60 18.63
N VAL A 140 6.36 -7.81 18.61
CA VAL A 140 5.04 -8.20 19.12
C VAL A 140 4.29 -9.13 18.16
N THR A 141 4.60 -9.08 16.86
CA THR A 141 3.83 -9.75 15.79
C THR A 141 4.62 -10.85 15.07
N ALA A 142 5.95 -10.90 15.25
CA ALA A 142 6.85 -11.79 14.52
C ALA A 142 6.74 -13.29 14.90
N ALA A 143 5.87 -13.66 15.83
CA ALA A 143 5.80 -15.03 16.36
C ALA A 143 5.18 -16.06 15.40
N ASN A 144 4.30 -15.64 14.47
CA ASN A 144 3.58 -16.51 13.55
C ASN A 144 3.76 -16.08 12.08
N PRO A 145 4.42 -16.87 11.23
CA PRO A 145 4.64 -16.51 9.81
C PRO A 145 3.35 -16.24 9.03
N ASP A 146 2.27 -16.92 9.38
CA ASP A 146 0.97 -16.78 8.72
C ASP A 146 0.31 -15.42 8.98
N LEU A 147 0.73 -14.75 10.05
CA LEU A 147 0.25 -13.40 10.39
C LEU A 147 0.70 -12.35 9.36
N LEU A 148 1.78 -12.61 8.60
CA LEU A 148 2.27 -11.70 7.58
C LEU A 148 1.19 -11.41 6.51
N SER A 149 0.55 -12.45 5.99
CA SER A 149 -0.49 -12.30 4.97
C SER A 149 -1.72 -11.57 5.52
N VAL A 150 -2.12 -11.89 6.75
CA VAL A 150 -3.24 -11.22 7.44
C VAL A 150 -2.97 -9.73 7.62
N LEU A 151 -1.79 -9.39 8.14
CA LEU A 151 -1.41 -7.99 8.38
C LEU A 151 -1.24 -7.20 7.08
N ALA A 152 -0.67 -7.82 6.04
CA ALA A 152 -0.53 -7.18 4.74
C ALA A 152 -1.91 -6.88 4.13
N VAL A 153 -2.83 -7.85 4.12
CA VAL A 153 -4.18 -7.70 3.57
C VAL A 153 -5.01 -6.70 4.40
N SER A 154 -4.95 -6.77 5.73
CA SER A 154 -5.62 -5.81 6.61
C SER A 154 -5.07 -4.39 6.42
N GLY A 155 -3.75 -4.25 6.24
CA GLY A 155 -3.12 -2.98 5.91
C GLY A 155 -3.59 -2.41 4.56
N MET A 156 -3.70 -3.28 3.53
CA MET A 156 -4.25 -2.89 2.22
C MET A 156 -5.67 -2.34 2.36
N ALA A 157 -6.53 -3.02 3.09
CA ALA A 157 -7.90 -2.58 3.34
C ALA A 157 -7.94 -1.26 4.12
N ALA A 158 -7.16 -1.16 5.21
CA ALA A 158 -7.16 0.00 6.10
C ALA A 158 -6.67 1.27 5.40
N VAL A 159 -5.54 1.22 4.66
CA VAL A 159 -5.02 2.40 3.95
C VAL A 159 -5.92 2.76 2.78
N SER A 160 -6.39 1.79 1.97
CA SER A 160 -7.26 2.09 0.81
C SER A 160 -8.60 2.66 1.25
N SER A 161 -9.23 2.13 2.30
CA SER A 161 -10.48 2.67 2.83
C SER A 161 -10.31 4.09 3.37
N SER A 162 -9.17 4.38 4.02
CA SER A 162 -8.88 5.70 4.57
C SER A 162 -8.59 6.74 3.48
N VAL A 163 -7.93 6.33 2.37
CA VAL A 163 -7.62 7.23 1.24
C VAL A 163 -8.86 7.53 0.40
N ILE A 164 -9.70 6.52 0.16
CA ILE A 164 -10.86 6.64 -0.74
C ILE A 164 -12.12 7.09 0.02
N GLY A 165 -12.18 6.84 1.33
CA GLY A 165 -13.37 7.09 2.14
C GLY A 165 -14.50 6.09 1.87
N ALA A 166 -14.18 4.87 1.39
CA ALA A 166 -15.14 3.85 1.02
C ALA A 166 -14.85 2.51 1.74
N PRO A 167 -15.14 2.39 3.03
CA PRO A 167 -14.81 1.19 3.83
C PRO A 167 -15.51 -0.08 3.31
N LEU A 168 -16.74 0.01 2.84
CA LEU A 168 -17.45 -1.14 2.27
C LEU A 168 -16.76 -1.70 1.01
N THR A 169 -16.23 -0.82 0.17
CA THR A 169 -15.46 -1.23 -1.03
C THR A 169 -14.19 -1.96 -0.63
N ALA A 170 -13.51 -1.51 0.43
CA ALA A 170 -12.32 -2.17 0.94
C ALA A 170 -12.64 -3.58 1.48
N ILE A 171 -13.73 -3.75 2.21
CA ILE A 171 -14.20 -5.05 2.71
C ILE A 171 -14.48 -6.01 1.55
N ILE A 172 -15.22 -5.57 0.53
CA ILE A 172 -15.54 -6.40 -0.64
C ILE A 172 -14.27 -6.79 -1.40
N LEU A 173 -13.32 -5.86 -1.53
CA LEU A 173 -12.05 -6.12 -2.19
C LEU A 173 -11.21 -7.15 -1.43
N VAL A 174 -11.17 -7.06 -0.11
CA VAL A 174 -10.49 -8.07 0.73
C VAL A 174 -11.15 -9.43 0.57
N LEU A 175 -12.49 -9.49 0.55
CA LEU A 175 -13.22 -10.73 0.27
C LEU A 175 -12.84 -11.33 -1.09
N GLU A 176 -12.76 -10.49 -2.12
CA GLU A 176 -12.42 -10.93 -3.48
C GLU A 176 -10.96 -11.42 -3.59
N LEU A 177 -10.03 -10.71 -2.96
CA LEU A 177 -8.60 -11.04 -2.98
C LEU A 177 -8.28 -12.30 -2.17
N THR A 178 -8.93 -12.50 -1.03
CA THR A 178 -8.63 -13.60 -0.10
C THR A 178 -9.55 -14.80 -0.28
N GLY A 179 -10.74 -14.62 -0.87
CA GLY A 179 -11.77 -15.63 -0.95
C GLY A 179 -12.29 -16.11 0.41
N SER A 180 -11.97 -15.40 1.50
CA SER A 180 -12.29 -15.76 2.88
C SER A 180 -13.02 -14.63 3.62
N TYR A 181 -14.14 -14.96 4.24
CA TYR A 181 -14.94 -14.00 5.03
C TYR A 181 -14.24 -13.57 6.32
N GLU A 182 -13.33 -14.37 6.85
CA GLU A 182 -12.62 -14.10 8.10
C GLU A 182 -11.76 -12.84 8.01
N TYR A 183 -11.08 -12.62 6.88
CA TYR A 183 -10.27 -11.43 6.63
C TYR A 183 -11.08 -10.15 6.40
N ALA A 184 -12.33 -10.28 5.96
CA ALA A 184 -13.17 -9.12 5.70
C ALA A 184 -13.80 -8.55 6.99
N ILE A 185 -13.86 -9.36 8.05
CA ILE A 185 -14.41 -8.97 9.34
C ILE A 185 -13.32 -8.37 10.26
N ALA A 186 -12.06 -8.73 10.06
CA ALA A 186 -10.91 -8.19 10.78
C ALA A 186 -10.61 -6.73 10.39
#